data_2aa3e9af1ed9041168ed25721402568c
#
_entry.id   2aa3e9af1ed9041168ed25721402568c
#
_cell.length_a   1.000
_cell.length_b   1.000
_cell.length_c   1.000
_cell.angle_alpha   90.00
_cell.angle_beta   90.00
_cell.angle_gamma   90.00
#
_symmetry.space_group_name_H-M   'P 1'
#
loop_
_entity.id
_entity.type
_entity.pdbx_description
1 polymer ?
#
loop_
_entity_poly.entity_id
_entity_poly.type
_entity_poly.pdbx_seq_one_letter_code
_entity_poly.pdbx_strand_id
1 'polypeptide(L)'
;MERTFAIVEREMRRFRRSPTLMVMSLIMPIVQLVVLGYAFGGQVRNLKLGVVDQDRGVPAVKMRELAGAVAANAKTFMPVQYPDIGQAVTALRNGQLNGVLSIPPDFSRRVLAKDDPRVAIIEDNTDGFVSATMAATAGSMVQAYD
;
A
#
# COMPACT_ATOMS: atom_id res chain seq x y z
N MET A 1 48.85 -13.34 -5.20
CA MET A 1 47.60 -14.12 -5.22
C MET A 1 47.67 -15.40 -4.40
N GLU A 2 48.77 -16.13 -4.38
CA GLU A 2 48.90 -17.39 -3.63
C GLU A 2 48.72 -17.24 -2.11
N ARG A 3 49.24 -16.17 -1.51
CA ARG A 3 49.13 -15.93 -0.05
C ARG A 3 47.69 -15.72 0.39
N THR A 4 46.85 -15.07 -0.43
CA THR A 4 45.43 -14.82 -0.14
C THR A 4 44.63 -16.13 -0.22
N PHE A 5 44.93 -16.98 -1.18
CA PHE A 5 44.31 -18.31 -1.31
C PHE A 5 44.62 -19.23 -0.13
N ALA A 6 45.85 -19.22 0.36
CA ALA A 6 46.26 -20.02 1.51
C ALA A 6 45.55 -19.59 2.80
N ILE A 7 45.28 -18.29 2.96
CA ILE A 7 44.52 -17.75 4.10
C ILE A 7 43.04 -18.19 4.01
N VAL A 8 42.44 -18.05 2.83
CA VAL A 8 41.04 -18.45 2.61
C VAL A 8 40.83 -19.94 2.84
N GLU A 9 41.76 -20.79 2.35
CA GLU A 9 41.68 -22.22 2.56
C GLU A 9 41.79 -22.61 4.04
N ARG A 10 42.70 -21.95 4.77
CA ARG A 10 42.88 -22.16 6.21
C ARG A 10 41.63 -21.78 7.00
N GLU A 11 41.04 -20.62 6.70
CA GLU A 11 39.78 -20.15 7.36
C GLU A 11 38.60 -21.06 7.00
N MET A 12 38.50 -21.52 5.77
CA MET A 12 37.47 -22.46 5.33
C MET A 12 37.55 -23.82 6.07
N ARG A 13 38.79 -24.33 6.25
CA ARG A 13 38.99 -25.55 7.04
C ARG A 13 38.62 -25.36 8.52
N ARG A 14 38.93 -24.18 9.09
CA ARG A 14 38.59 -23.85 10.47
C ARG A 14 37.07 -23.73 10.64
N PHE A 15 36.42 -23.08 9.69
CA PHE A 15 34.95 -22.94 9.65
C PHE A 15 34.27 -24.33 9.61
N ARG A 16 34.73 -25.22 8.72
CA ARG A 16 34.14 -26.59 8.63
C ARG A 16 34.40 -27.46 9.87
N ARG A 17 35.42 -27.15 10.68
CA ARG A 17 35.68 -27.86 11.95
C ARG A 17 34.97 -27.31 13.14
N SER A 18 34.31 -26.17 13.01
CA SER A 18 33.51 -25.56 14.08
C SER A 18 32.01 -25.64 13.77
N PRO A 19 31.33 -26.71 14.22
CA PRO A 19 29.89 -26.88 13.96
C PRO A 19 29.08 -25.71 14.52
N THR A 20 29.53 -25.10 15.62
CA THR A 20 28.87 -23.94 16.23
C THR A 20 28.88 -22.73 15.31
N LEU A 21 30.01 -22.44 14.63
CA LEU A 21 30.10 -21.33 13.68
C LEU A 21 29.26 -21.58 12.43
N MET A 22 29.20 -22.82 11.94
CA MET A 22 28.35 -23.20 10.80
C MET A 22 26.88 -23.00 11.13
N VAL A 23 26.43 -23.49 12.29
CA VAL A 23 25.05 -23.37 12.74
C VAL A 23 24.68 -21.90 12.95
N MET A 24 25.55 -21.11 13.62
CA MET A 24 25.30 -19.68 13.83
C MET A 24 25.23 -18.90 12.51
N SER A 25 26.10 -19.18 11.54
CA SER A 25 26.10 -18.50 10.24
C SER A 25 24.85 -18.81 9.41
N LEU A 26 24.22 -19.95 9.64
CA LEU A 26 22.97 -20.32 8.97
C LEU A 26 21.74 -19.80 9.72
N ILE A 27 21.74 -19.85 11.05
CA ILE A 27 20.59 -19.43 11.89
C ILE A 27 20.42 -17.92 11.82
N MET A 28 21.50 -17.14 11.85
CA MET A 28 21.39 -15.67 11.86
C MET A 28 20.62 -15.11 10.64
N PRO A 29 20.92 -15.50 9.39
CA PRO A 29 20.12 -15.04 8.25
C PRO A 29 18.65 -15.48 8.32
N ILE A 30 18.37 -16.69 8.82
CA ILE A 30 17.00 -17.19 8.96
C ILE A 30 16.23 -16.35 10.00
N VAL A 31 16.83 -16.10 11.17
CA VAL A 31 16.24 -15.25 12.20
C VAL A 31 16.00 -13.84 11.65
N GLN A 32 16.97 -13.29 10.93
CA GLN A 32 16.85 -11.97 10.33
C GLN A 32 15.72 -11.92 9.30
N LEU A 33 15.58 -12.94 8.44
CA LEU A 33 14.47 -13.03 7.48
C LEU A 33 13.12 -13.14 8.18
N VAL A 34 13.03 -13.93 9.26
CA VAL A 34 11.80 -14.06 10.06
C VAL A 34 11.44 -12.73 10.70
N VAL A 35 12.40 -12.06 11.33
CA VAL A 35 12.19 -10.74 11.96
C VAL A 35 11.77 -9.70 10.92
N LEU A 36 12.45 -9.64 9.78
CA LEU A 36 12.08 -8.75 8.68
C LEU A 36 10.70 -9.10 8.11
N GLY A 37 10.41 -10.38 7.93
CA GLY A 37 9.09 -10.85 7.49
C GLY A 37 7.98 -10.43 8.45
N TYR A 38 8.21 -10.49 9.76
CA TYR A 38 7.25 -10.00 10.76
C TYR A 38 7.17 -8.48 10.80
N ALA A 39 8.30 -7.78 10.68
CA ALA A 39 8.35 -6.33 10.73
C ALA A 39 7.73 -5.66 9.51
N PHE A 40 7.93 -6.24 8.32
CA PHE A 40 7.48 -5.67 7.04
C PHE A 40 6.38 -6.46 6.35
N GLY A 41 6.09 -7.70 6.78
CA GLY A 41 5.04 -8.56 6.22
C GLY A 41 3.64 -8.26 6.77
N GLY A 42 3.49 -7.24 7.61
CA GLY A 42 2.19 -6.79 8.11
C GLY A 42 1.33 -6.29 6.94
N GLN A 43 0.22 -6.98 6.65
CA GLN A 43 -0.79 -6.43 5.76
C GLN A 43 -1.28 -5.12 6.36
N VAL A 44 -1.16 -4.03 5.59
CA VAL A 44 -1.80 -2.77 5.96
C VAL A 44 -3.30 -3.01 5.96
N ARG A 45 -3.91 -2.89 7.12
CA ARG A 45 -5.35 -3.11 7.33
C ARG A 45 -5.96 -1.86 7.94
N ASN A 46 -7.24 -1.64 7.64
CA ASN A 46 -8.02 -0.55 8.23
C ASN A 46 -7.48 0.86 7.92
N LEU A 47 -6.89 1.06 6.74
CA LEU A 47 -6.55 2.40 6.27
C LEU A 47 -7.85 3.21 6.10
N LYS A 48 -7.95 4.32 6.78
CA LYS A 48 -9.10 5.20 6.67
C LYS A 48 -9.03 5.98 5.36
N LEU A 49 -9.95 5.70 4.45
CA LEU A 49 -10.09 6.39 3.18
C LEU A 49 -11.26 7.37 3.24
N GLY A 50 -10.98 8.67 3.22
CA GLY A 50 -12.01 9.68 3.07
C GLY A 50 -12.60 9.62 1.67
N VAL A 51 -13.92 9.55 1.55
CA VAL A 51 -14.61 9.56 0.25
C VAL A 51 -15.43 10.84 0.16
N VAL A 52 -15.13 11.65 -0.85
CA VAL A 52 -15.83 12.90 -1.15
C VAL A 52 -16.50 12.77 -2.50
N ASP A 53 -17.83 12.72 -2.51
CA ASP A 53 -18.64 12.66 -3.73
C ASP A 53 -19.28 14.02 -4.00
N GLN A 54 -18.74 14.74 -4.98
CA GLN A 54 -19.23 16.05 -5.41
C GLN A 54 -20.21 15.99 -6.58
N ASP A 55 -20.32 14.81 -7.24
CA ASP A 55 -21.13 14.65 -8.45
C ASP A 55 -22.55 14.14 -8.14
N ARG A 56 -22.70 13.23 -7.18
CA ARG A 56 -23.96 12.61 -6.77
C ARG A 56 -24.74 11.90 -7.89
N GLY A 57 -24.14 11.72 -9.05
CA GLY A 57 -24.75 11.01 -10.19
C GLY A 57 -24.69 9.48 -10.02
N VAL A 58 -25.43 8.74 -10.86
CA VAL A 58 -25.48 7.27 -10.81
C VAL A 58 -24.08 6.64 -11.00
N PRO A 59 -23.23 7.09 -11.97
CA PRO A 59 -21.85 6.62 -12.09
C PRO A 59 -20.98 6.88 -10.84
N ALA A 60 -21.17 8.03 -10.16
CA ALA A 60 -20.46 8.36 -8.93
C ALA A 60 -20.88 7.44 -7.76
N VAL A 61 -22.17 7.11 -7.66
CA VAL A 61 -22.68 6.13 -6.69
C VAL A 61 -22.04 4.77 -6.92
N LYS A 62 -21.98 4.30 -8.17
CA LYS A 62 -21.32 3.04 -8.53
C LYS A 62 -19.84 3.05 -8.13
N MET A 63 -19.12 4.14 -8.39
CA MET A 63 -17.69 4.26 -7.98
C MET A 63 -17.55 4.18 -6.46
N ARG A 64 -18.44 4.82 -5.69
CA ARG A 64 -18.44 4.76 -4.24
C ARG A 64 -18.75 3.36 -3.71
N GLU A 65 -19.67 2.65 -4.34
CA GLU A 65 -19.99 1.25 -4.00
C GLU A 65 -18.82 0.32 -4.29
N LEU A 66 -18.11 0.51 -5.42
CA LEU A 66 -16.89 -0.22 -5.73
C LEU A 66 -15.80 0.03 -4.68
N ALA A 67 -15.60 1.28 -4.26
CA ALA A 67 -14.67 1.59 -3.18
C ALA A 67 -15.04 0.87 -1.87
N GLY A 68 -16.32 0.80 -1.54
CA GLY A 68 -16.84 0.04 -0.41
C GLY A 68 -16.64 -1.47 -0.55
N ALA A 69 -16.87 -2.03 -1.74
CA ALA A 69 -16.70 -3.46 -2.01
C ALA A 69 -15.23 -3.89 -1.93
N VAL A 70 -14.31 -3.09 -2.46
CA VAL A 70 -12.86 -3.33 -2.33
C VAL A 70 -12.43 -3.25 -0.86
N ALA A 71 -12.96 -2.29 -0.11
CA ALA A 71 -12.71 -2.17 1.32
C ALA A 71 -13.18 -3.41 2.09
N ALA A 72 -14.38 -3.92 1.80
CA ALA A 72 -14.96 -5.08 2.45
C ALA A 72 -14.18 -6.38 2.16
N ASN A 73 -13.76 -6.57 0.90
CA ASN A 73 -13.05 -7.78 0.48
C ASN A 73 -11.60 -7.83 1.00
N ALA A 74 -10.87 -6.75 0.85
CA ALA A 74 -9.45 -6.72 1.21
C ALA A 74 -9.20 -6.40 2.68
N LYS A 75 -10.21 -5.86 3.40
CA LYS A 75 -10.08 -5.28 4.76
C LYS A 75 -8.93 -4.26 4.86
N THR A 76 -8.50 -3.75 3.72
CA THR A 76 -7.39 -2.81 3.61
C THR A 76 -7.87 -1.40 3.94
N PHE A 77 -9.09 -1.05 3.48
CA PHE A 77 -9.66 0.29 3.64
C PHE A 77 -10.92 0.31 4.50
N MET A 78 -11.08 1.41 5.23
CA MET A 78 -12.31 1.79 5.91
C MET A 78 -12.80 3.11 5.29
N PRO A 79 -13.80 3.09 4.38
CA PRO A 79 -14.30 4.30 3.76
C PRO A 79 -15.06 5.14 4.79
N VAL A 80 -14.73 6.42 4.88
CA VAL A 80 -15.38 7.43 5.70
C VAL A 80 -15.88 8.53 4.79
N GLN A 81 -17.20 8.79 4.81
CA GLN A 81 -17.80 9.80 3.96
C GLN A 81 -17.54 11.20 4.50
N TYR A 82 -17.13 12.11 3.62
CA TYR A 82 -16.96 13.52 3.93
C TYR A 82 -17.83 14.38 2.99
N PRO A 83 -18.48 15.41 3.52
CA PRO A 83 -19.36 16.28 2.73
C PRO A 83 -18.57 17.21 1.81
N ASP A 84 -17.34 17.52 2.17
CA ASP A 84 -16.48 18.49 1.49
C ASP A 84 -15.02 18.06 1.48
N ILE A 85 -14.33 18.41 0.40
CA ILE A 85 -12.91 18.08 0.20
C ILE A 85 -12.00 18.79 1.20
N GLY A 86 -12.34 20.03 1.60
CA GLY A 86 -11.55 20.80 2.57
C GLY A 86 -11.51 20.13 3.94
N GLN A 87 -12.65 19.59 4.39
CA GLN A 87 -12.74 18.82 5.64
C GLN A 87 -11.96 17.52 5.55
N ALA A 88 -12.07 16.79 4.43
CA ALA A 88 -11.35 15.54 4.21
C ALA A 88 -9.83 15.77 4.18
N VAL A 89 -9.36 16.80 3.49
CA VAL A 89 -7.92 17.17 3.45
C VAL A 89 -7.42 17.62 4.83
N THR A 90 -8.23 18.33 5.59
CA THR A 90 -7.87 18.71 6.97
C THR A 90 -7.74 17.47 7.86
N ALA A 91 -8.67 16.52 7.74
CA ALA A 91 -8.61 15.25 8.45
C ALA A 91 -7.39 14.40 8.04
N LEU A 92 -7.01 14.43 6.74
CA LEU A 92 -5.79 13.79 6.23
C LEU A 92 -4.54 14.41 6.88
N ARG A 93 -4.42 15.75 6.87
CA ARG A 93 -3.29 16.45 7.49
C ARG A 93 -3.17 16.22 9.00
N ASN A 94 -4.30 16.00 9.66
CA ASN A 94 -4.34 15.68 11.10
C ASN A 94 -4.08 14.20 11.39
N GLY A 95 -3.75 13.37 10.38
CA GLY A 95 -3.51 11.93 10.53
C GLY A 95 -4.76 11.11 10.88
N GLN A 96 -5.95 11.67 10.71
CA GLN A 96 -7.23 10.98 10.94
C GLN A 96 -7.62 10.09 9.74
N LEU A 97 -7.11 10.41 8.55
CA LEU A 97 -7.24 9.66 7.32
C LEU A 97 -5.85 9.30 6.78
N ASN A 98 -5.80 8.24 5.99
CA ASN A 98 -4.59 7.81 5.28
C ASN A 98 -4.62 8.24 3.80
N GLY A 99 -5.81 8.57 3.29
CA GLY A 99 -6.00 9.10 1.94
C GLY A 99 -7.41 9.62 1.74
N VAL A 100 -7.63 10.34 0.65
CA VAL A 100 -8.91 10.92 0.25
C VAL A 100 -9.17 10.58 -1.21
N LEU A 101 -10.29 9.91 -1.47
CA LEU A 101 -10.85 9.71 -2.81
C LEU A 101 -11.85 10.83 -3.09
N SER A 102 -11.56 11.66 -4.08
CA SER A 102 -12.44 12.73 -4.52
C SER A 102 -13.02 12.42 -5.89
N ILE A 103 -14.34 12.40 -5.96
CA ILE A 103 -15.12 12.24 -7.19
C ILE A 103 -15.56 13.65 -7.62
N PRO A 104 -15.04 14.18 -8.74
CA PRO A 104 -15.32 15.54 -9.17
C PRO A 104 -16.79 15.72 -9.65
N PRO A 105 -17.32 16.93 -9.66
CA PRO A 105 -18.74 17.19 -9.96
C PRO A 105 -19.13 16.91 -11.42
N ASP A 106 -18.19 16.71 -12.32
CA ASP A 106 -18.42 16.39 -13.73
C ASP A 106 -18.18 14.91 -14.06
N PHE A 107 -17.90 14.07 -13.07
CA PHE A 107 -17.55 12.67 -13.26
C PHE A 107 -18.62 11.89 -14.02
N SER A 108 -19.87 11.91 -13.58
CA SER A 108 -20.97 11.19 -14.24
C SER A 108 -21.21 11.66 -15.67
N ARG A 109 -21.10 12.96 -15.93
CA ARG A 109 -21.22 13.51 -17.27
C ARG A 109 -20.12 12.98 -18.19
N ARG A 110 -18.86 12.94 -17.71
CA ARG A 110 -17.71 12.40 -18.47
C ARG A 110 -17.84 10.92 -18.73
N VAL A 111 -18.30 10.14 -17.75
CA VAL A 111 -18.57 8.71 -17.93
C VAL A 111 -19.59 8.48 -19.04
N LEU A 112 -20.72 9.20 -19.02
CA LEU A 112 -21.77 9.07 -20.04
C LEU A 112 -21.30 9.54 -21.43
N ALA A 113 -20.45 10.58 -21.47
CA ALA A 113 -19.89 11.11 -22.72
C ALA A 113 -18.71 10.27 -23.24
N LYS A 114 -18.21 9.30 -22.49
CA LYS A 114 -16.93 8.57 -22.75
C LYS A 114 -15.74 9.50 -22.94
N ASP A 115 -15.70 10.58 -22.12
CA ASP A 115 -14.71 11.65 -22.16
C ASP A 115 -13.78 11.57 -20.95
N ASP A 116 -12.90 10.59 -20.93
CA ASP A 116 -11.82 10.40 -19.95
C ASP A 116 -12.24 10.73 -18.49
N PRO A 117 -13.15 9.95 -17.87
CA PRO A 117 -13.59 10.20 -16.52
C PRO A 117 -12.42 10.02 -15.54
N ARG A 118 -12.23 10.97 -14.62
CA ARG A 118 -11.12 10.96 -13.66
C ARG A 118 -11.65 11.10 -12.25
N VAL A 119 -11.01 10.39 -11.33
CA VAL A 119 -11.13 10.58 -9.89
C VAL A 119 -9.78 11.01 -9.35
N ALA A 120 -9.77 11.82 -8.29
CA ALA A 120 -8.53 12.23 -7.65
C ALA A 120 -8.33 11.42 -6.36
N ILE A 121 -7.12 10.92 -6.16
CA ILE A 121 -6.68 10.36 -4.89
C ILE A 121 -5.63 11.29 -4.32
N ILE A 122 -5.89 11.76 -3.10
CA ILE A 122 -4.99 12.61 -2.33
C ILE A 122 -4.47 11.75 -1.18
N GLU A 123 -3.17 11.62 -1.09
CA GLU A 123 -2.51 10.82 -0.06
C GLU A 123 -1.43 11.62 0.66
N ASP A 124 -1.14 11.23 1.89
CA ASP A 124 0.03 11.73 2.60
C ASP A 124 1.21 10.81 2.24
N ASN A 125 2.15 11.32 1.46
CA ASN A 125 3.32 10.59 0.99
C ASN A 125 4.40 10.39 2.08
N THR A 126 4.06 10.58 3.34
CA THR A 126 4.98 10.39 4.47
C THR A 126 5.31 8.91 4.67
N ASP A 127 4.37 8.01 4.32
CA ASP A 127 4.56 6.56 4.36
C ASP A 127 4.48 5.96 2.94
N GLY A 128 5.64 5.67 2.35
CA GLY A 128 5.75 5.14 1.00
C GLY A 128 5.07 3.78 0.79
N PHE A 129 4.86 2.99 1.86
CA PHE A 129 4.16 1.72 1.77
C PHE A 129 2.64 1.91 1.69
N VAL A 130 2.11 2.85 2.43
CA VAL A 130 0.69 3.27 2.36
C VAL A 130 0.39 3.84 0.98
N SER A 131 1.22 4.74 0.47
CA SER A 131 1.13 5.31 -0.87
C SER A 131 1.10 4.24 -1.96
N ALA A 132 2.04 3.29 -1.93
CA ALA A 132 2.08 2.20 -2.91
C ALA A 132 0.80 1.34 -2.87
N THR A 133 0.28 1.06 -1.67
CA THR A 133 -0.97 0.30 -1.49
C THR A 133 -2.17 1.06 -2.03
N MET A 134 -2.24 2.36 -1.79
CA MET A 134 -3.29 3.25 -2.31
C MET A 134 -3.28 3.29 -3.84
N ALA A 135 -2.11 3.52 -4.46
CA ALA A 135 -1.95 3.57 -5.90
C ALA A 135 -2.34 2.25 -6.58
N ALA A 136 -1.92 1.10 -6.02
CA ALA A 136 -2.29 -0.22 -6.54
C ALA A 136 -3.80 -0.45 -6.48
N THR A 137 -4.45 -0.03 -5.39
CA THR A 137 -5.91 -0.19 -5.22
C THR A 137 -6.68 0.74 -6.14
N ALA A 138 -6.21 1.97 -6.34
CA ALA A 138 -6.79 2.90 -7.31
C ALA A 138 -6.77 2.31 -8.73
N GLY A 139 -5.64 1.73 -9.13
CA GLY A 139 -5.52 1.04 -10.42
C GLY A 139 -6.53 -0.10 -10.58
N SER A 140 -6.74 -0.91 -9.53
CA SER A 140 -7.72 -1.99 -9.55
C SER A 140 -9.17 -1.49 -9.62
N MET A 141 -9.49 -0.36 -8.99
CA MET A 141 -10.81 0.26 -9.09
C MET A 141 -11.11 0.75 -10.51
N VAL A 142 -10.16 1.36 -11.18
CA VAL A 142 -10.30 1.80 -12.58
C VAL A 142 -10.56 0.61 -13.48
N GLN A 143 -9.78 -0.47 -13.37
CA GLN A 143 -9.98 -1.70 -14.14
C GLN A 143 -11.32 -2.39 -13.87
N ALA A 144 -11.85 -2.31 -12.66
CA ALA A 144 -13.15 -2.89 -12.31
C ALA A 144 -14.33 -2.03 -12.76
N TYR A 145 -14.08 -0.77 -13.14
CA TYR A 145 -15.11 0.16 -13.60
C TYR A 145 -15.37 0.02 -15.12
N ASP A 146 -14.34 -0.34 -15.92
CA ASP A 146 -14.43 -0.61 -17.36
C ASP A 146 -15.20 -1.90 -17.64
#